data_b6187700f2b58d96dae97689703310b8
#
_entry.id   b6187700f2b58d96dae97689703310b8
#
_cell.length_a   1.000
_cell.length_b   1.000
_cell.length_c   1.000
_cell.angle_alpha   90.00
_cell.angle_beta   90.00
_cell.angle_gamma   90.00
#
_symmetry.space_group_name_H-M   'P 1'
#
loop_
_entity.id
_entity.type
_entity.pdbx_description
1 polymer ?
#
loop_
_entity_poly.entity_id
_entity_poly.type
_entity_poly.pdbx_seq_one_letter_code
_entity_poly.pdbx_strand_id
1 'polypeptide(L)'
;MLERHPIKYLAPAWFAVIMGTGGLANIFFLWQDLFPLGHFLGIALAALADILYFCVLIPWMIRWLKYFPYAYRDLNHPLAGNFFVTMPVAMVIFGTNIYLIWSKYLSETLTYSLMFTFWVIAIIGVTFFTFYTTFRMMRVEETPRPEMINFSWIMAPIANMAVSLIGNPVLELTMKLHSSWSVSVLLMNTALFGVGFFLFIFISAIVFVRLANHPLPPADTIPSFGIFLSAVGLAVSAIIDASKNAQELGLLASTDLANLIAVVIWGFGIWIVGIITIISVHQLRKGGIPFSMGWWAYIFPLAAYTLCSQKIAAVFVTPLTTGYTAFLTVLLAFLWVYTFANTARGAVSGKLFVGTPILKDSQREKYPSACKADYGQSAFPLK
;
A
#
# COMPACT_ATOMS: atom_id res chain seq x y z
N MET A 1 -6.51 -13.89 -28.11
CA MET A 1 -7.86 -13.59 -27.57
C MET A 1 -7.77 -13.33 -26.08
N LEU A 2 -8.41 -12.30 -25.55
CA LEU A 2 -8.54 -12.09 -24.11
C LEU A 2 -9.60 -13.05 -23.54
N GLU A 3 -9.28 -13.65 -22.38
CA GLU A 3 -10.16 -14.58 -21.67
C GLU A 3 -10.59 -13.94 -20.34
N ARG A 4 -11.82 -14.21 -19.89
CA ARG A 4 -12.36 -13.77 -18.60
C ARG A 4 -12.40 -14.94 -17.64
N HIS A 5 -11.69 -14.82 -16.51
CA HIS A 5 -11.75 -15.82 -15.45
C HIS A 5 -11.34 -15.20 -14.11
N PRO A 6 -12.28 -15.09 -13.13
CA PRO A 6 -12.05 -14.34 -11.89
C PRO A 6 -10.83 -14.80 -11.09
N ILE A 7 -10.61 -16.11 -10.96
CA ILE A 7 -9.49 -16.62 -10.15
C ILE A 7 -8.19 -16.62 -10.95
N LYS A 8 -8.22 -17.07 -12.22
CA LYS A 8 -7.04 -17.21 -13.07
C LYS A 8 -6.32 -15.87 -13.31
N TYR A 9 -7.10 -14.79 -13.49
CA TYR A 9 -6.61 -13.43 -13.76
C TYR A 9 -6.81 -12.46 -12.60
N LEU A 10 -6.88 -12.97 -11.37
CA LEU A 10 -6.92 -12.15 -10.17
C LEU A 10 -5.58 -11.42 -9.99
N ALA A 11 -5.55 -10.14 -10.27
CA ALA A 11 -4.31 -9.36 -10.15
C ALA A 11 -3.90 -9.17 -8.67
N PRO A 12 -2.59 -9.11 -8.35
CA PRO A 12 -2.12 -8.83 -6.98
C PRO A 12 -2.61 -7.48 -6.45
N ALA A 13 -2.85 -6.51 -7.32
CA ALA A 13 -3.39 -5.19 -6.96
C ALA A 13 -4.76 -5.21 -6.26
N TRP A 14 -5.50 -6.33 -6.28
CA TRP A 14 -6.76 -6.46 -5.53
C TRP A 14 -6.57 -6.29 -4.01
N PHE A 15 -5.42 -6.63 -3.46
CA PHE A 15 -5.14 -6.40 -2.04
C PHE A 15 -5.09 -4.91 -1.67
N ALA A 16 -4.86 -4.02 -2.64
CA ALA A 16 -4.91 -2.57 -2.41
C ALA A 16 -6.32 -2.06 -2.06
N VAL A 17 -7.38 -2.81 -2.44
CA VAL A 17 -8.77 -2.51 -2.04
C VAL A 17 -8.91 -2.57 -0.52
N ILE A 18 -8.35 -3.61 0.09
CA ILE A 18 -8.34 -3.83 1.54
C ILE A 18 -7.53 -2.73 2.22
N MET A 19 -6.34 -2.45 1.69
CA MET A 19 -5.44 -1.44 2.24
C MET A 19 -6.09 -0.05 2.27
N GLY A 20 -6.72 0.36 1.18
CA GLY A 20 -7.38 1.66 1.08
C GLY A 20 -8.65 1.76 1.93
N THR A 21 -9.48 0.70 1.94
CA THR A 21 -10.73 0.67 2.70
C THR A 21 -10.46 0.63 4.22
N GLY A 22 -9.53 -0.21 4.66
CA GLY A 22 -9.12 -0.28 6.07
C GLY A 22 -8.41 0.99 6.54
N GLY A 23 -7.58 1.61 5.67
CA GLY A 23 -6.97 2.90 5.98
C GLY A 23 -8.01 4.00 6.21
N LEU A 24 -9.04 4.10 5.36
CA LEU A 24 -10.15 5.04 5.56
C LEU A 24 -10.97 4.72 6.83
N ALA A 25 -11.19 3.42 7.11
CA ALA A 25 -11.85 2.97 8.33
C ALA A 25 -11.15 3.48 9.58
N ASN A 26 -9.83 3.31 9.65
CA ASN A 26 -9.01 3.75 10.77
C ASN A 26 -9.05 5.27 10.96
N ILE A 27 -9.02 6.05 9.87
CA ILE A 27 -9.10 7.50 9.92
C ILE A 27 -10.43 7.97 10.51
N PHE A 28 -11.57 7.43 10.04
CA PHE A 28 -12.87 7.78 10.59
C PHE A 28 -13.00 7.36 12.05
N PHE A 29 -12.52 6.18 12.40
CA PHE A 29 -12.59 5.70 13.78
C PHE A 29 -11.75 6.56 14.74
N LEU A 30 -10.56 6.99 14.34
CA LEU A 30 -9.72 7.88 15.16
C LEU A 30 -10.29 9.30 15.31
N TRP A 31 -11.17 9.71 14.39
CA TRP A 31 -11.83 11.02 14.44
C TRP A 31 -13.20 11.01 15.11
N GLN A 32 -13.59 9.92 15.76
CA GLN A 32 -14.91 9.74 16.39
C GLN A 32 -15.26 10.85 17.40
N ASP A 33 -14.28 11.40 18.10
CA ASP A 33 -14.50 12.46 19.11
C ASP A 33 -14.81 13.82 18.46
N LEU A 34 -14.28 14.09 17.26
CA LEU A 34 -14.55 15.32 16.50
C LEU A 34 -15.75 15.17 15.56
N PHE A 35 -16.01 13.94 15.11
CA PHE A 35 -17.04 13.58 14.15
C PHE A 35 -17.74 12.29 14.60
N PRO A 36 -18.85 12.37 15.36
CA PRO A 36 -19.49 11.18 15.96
C PRO A 36 -19.90 10.09 14.98
N LEU A 37 -20.28 10.44 13.74
CA LEU A 37 -20.53 9.47 12.67
C LEU A 37 -19.27 8.68 12.29
N GLY A 38 -18.08 9.20 12.59
CA GLY A 38 -16.80 8.54 12.33
C GLY A 38 -16.70 7.18 13.01
N HIS A 39 -17.27 7.02 14.19
CA HIS A 39 -17.33 5.73 14.90
C HIS A 39 -18.05 4.67 14.06
N PHE A 40 -19.26 4.95 13.60
CA PHE A 40 -20.06 4.00 12.82
C PHE A 40 -19.45 3.74 11.43
N LEU A 41 -18.98 4.79 10.75
CA LEU A 41 -18.31 4.67 9.47
C LEU A 41 -17.02 3.88 9.58
N GLY A 42 -16.24 4.11 10.63
CA GLY A 42 -15.01 3.37 10.91
C GLY A 42 -15.27 1.88 11.08
N ILE A 43 -16.24 1.50 11.93
CA ILE A 43 -16.62 0.08 12.14
C ILE A 43 -17.15 -0.54 10.84
N ALA A 44 -18.04 0.14 10.11
CA ALA A 44 -18.63 -0.40 8.89
C ALA A 44 -17.58 -0.63 7.79
N LEU A 45 -16.66 0.33 7.61
CA LEU A 45 -15.58 0.20 6.63
C LEU A 45 -14.52 -0.82 7.06
N ALA A 46 -14.23 -0.96 8.36
CA ALA A 46 -13.34 -2.00 8.86
C ALA A 46 -13.94 -3.39 8.59
N ALA A 47 -15.21 -3.60 8.95
CA ALA A 47 -15.90 -4.85 8.65
C ALA A 47 -15.91 -5.16 7.14
N LEU A 48 -16.16 -4.16 6.29
CA LEU A 48 -16.08 -4.30 4.85
C LEU A 48 -14.67 -4.68 4.39
N ALA A 49 -13.62 -4.02 4.89
CA ALA A 49 -12.24 -4.33 4.54
C ALA A 49 -11.85 -5.74 4.96
N ASP A 50 -12.28 -6.17 6.14
CA ASP A 50 -11.98 -7.49 6.70
C ASP A 50 -12.70 -8.61 5.91
N ILE A 51 -13.96 -8.41 5.52
CA ILE A 51 -14.67 -9.33 4.62
C ILE A 51 -13.97 -9.40 3.25
N LEU A 52 -13.61 -8.24 2.67
CA LEU A 52 -12.91 -8.18 1.38
C LEU A 52 -11.54 -8.85 1.46
N TYR A 53 -10.85 -8.80 2.62
CA TYR A 53 -9.59 -9.50 2.80
C TYR A 53 -9.74 -11.00 2.52
N PHE A 54 -10.73 -11.67 3.12
CA PHE A 54 -10.97 -13.08 2.87
C PHE A 54 -11.52 -13.35 1.47
N CYS A 55 -12.38 -12.47 0.94
CA CYS A 55 -12.89 -12.56 -0.44
C CYS A 55 -11.79 -12.48 -1.50
N VAL A 56 -10.66 -11.82 -1.21
CA VAL A 56 -9.51 -11.75 -2.11
C VAL A 56 -8.49 -12.84 -1.79
N LEU A 57 -8.20 -13.09 -0.50
CA LEU A 57 -7.18 -14.05 -0.07
C LEU A 57 -7.53 -15.49 -0.50
N ILE A 58 -8.79 -15.92 -0.32
CA ILE A 58 -9.19 -17.30 -0.66
C ILE A 58 -9.02 -17.58 -2.16
N PRO A 59 -9.57 -16.78 -3.10
CA PRO A 59 -9.31 -16.97 -4.52
C PRO A 59 -7.84 -16.82 -4.90
N TRP A 60 -7.07 -15.97 -4.18
CA TRP A 60 -5.64 -15.82 -4.38
C TRP A 60 -4.87 -17.11 -4.04
N MET A 61 -5.18 -17.76 -2.93
CA MET A 61 -4.60 -19.06 -2.57
C MET A 61 -4.97 -20.13 -3.60
N ILE A 62 -6.25 -20.18 -4.03
CA ILE A 62 -6.69 -21.08 -5.08
C ILE A 62 -5.94 -20.83 -6.39
N ARG A 63 -5.66 -19.56 -6.72
CA ARG A 63 -4.88 -19.20 -7.91
C ARG A 63 -3.48 -19.80 -7.88
N TRP A 64 -2.77 -19.71 -6.76
CA TRP A 64 -1.45 -20.32 -6.60
C TRP A 64 -1.47 -21.84 -6.71
N LEU A 65 -2.52 -22.49 -6.20
CA LEU A 65 -2.64 -23.96 -6.25
C LEU A 65 -3.08 -24.46 -7.65
N LYS A 66 -4.07 -23.81 -8.28
CA LYS A 66 -4.68 -24.31 -9.52
C LYS A 66 -4.16 -23.64 -10.79
N TYR A 67 -3.65 -22.40 -10.69
CA TYR A 67 -3.24 -21.59 -11.83
C TYR A 67 -1.82 -21.06 -11.65
N PHE A 68 -0.94 -21.86 -11.06
CA PHE A 68 0.46 -21.52 -10.76
C PHE A 68 1.21 -20.86 -11.94
N PRO A 69 1.15 -21.36 -13.21
CA PRO A 69 1.87 -20.73 -14.32
C PRO A 69 1.46 -19.27 -14.56
N TYR A 70 0.20 -18.93 -14.32
CA TYR A 70 -0.33 -17.56 -14.45
C TYR A 70 0.10 -16.67 -13.28
N ALA A 71 0.09 -17.19 -12.06
CA ALA A 71 0.58 -16.46 -10.88
C ALA A 71 2.09 -16.20 -10.99
N TYR A 72 2.87 -17.20 -11.43
CA TYR A 72 4.31 -17.11 -11.62
C TYR A 72 4.67 -16.14 -12.76
N ARG A 73 3.93 -16.14 -13.88
CA ARG A 73 4.10 -15.17 -14.97
C ARG A 73 3.91 -13.75 -14.46
N ASP A 74 2.85 -13.49 -13.68
CA ASP A 74 2.59 -12.15 -13.16
C ASP A 74 3.63 -11.72 -12.12
N LEU A 75 4.14 -12.65 -11.31
CA LEU A 75 5.22 -12.39 -10.35
C LEU A 75 6.50 -11.91 -11.06
N ASN A 76 6.81 -12.50 -12.21
CA ASN A 76 7.99 -12.13 -13.00
C ASN A 76 7.75 -10.92 -13.92
N HIS A 77 6.50 -10.44 -14.03
CA HIS A 77 6.20 -9.28 -14.87
C HIS A 77 6.76 -7.98 -14.25
N PRO A 78 7.45 -7.12 -15.02
CA PRO A 78 8.14 -5.93 -14.51
C PRO A 78 7.29 -4.97 -13.71
N LEU A 79 6.01 -4.82 -14.06
CA LEU A 79 5.07 -3.95 -13.33
C LEU A 79 4.20 -4.73 -12.34
N ALA A 80 3.52 -5.81 -12.79
CA ALA A 80 2.60 -6.57 -11.95
C ALA A 80 3.31 -7.23 -10.75
N GLY A 81 4.55 -7.68 -10.94
CA GLY A 81 5.36 -8.29 -9.87
C GLY A 81 5.59 -7.37 -8.66
N ASN A 82 5.63 -6.06 -8.86
CA ASN A 82 5.81 -5.10 -7.79
C ASN A 82 4.58 -5.03 -6.85
N PHE A 83 3.40 -5.45 -7.33
CA PHE A 83 2.17 -5.43 -6.54
C PHE A 83 1.97 -6.68 -5.66
N PHE A 84 2.81 -7.70 -5.77
CA PHE A 84 2.68 -8.90 -4.93
C PHE A 84 2.88 -8.59 -3.44
N VAL A 85 3.68 -7.59 -3.12
CA VAL A 85 3.90 -7.13 -1.75
C VAL A 85 2.64 -6.50 -1.12
N THR A 86 1.62 -6.16 -1.90
CA THR A 86 0.34 -5.65 -1.34
C THR A 86 -0.39 -6.69 -0.49
N MET A 87 -0.16 -7.99 -0.73
CA MET A 87 -0.75 -9.06 0.08
C MET A 87 -0.30 -8.99 1.56
N PRO A 88 1.00 -9.03 1.90
CA PRO A 88 1.41 -8.87 3.30
C PRO A 88 1.07 -7.48 3.88
N VAL A 89 1.03 -6.41 3.06
CA VAL A 89 0.61 -5.09 3.55
C VAL A 89 -0.90 -5.04 3.84
N ALA A 90 -1.74 -5.72 3.06
CA ALA A 90 -3.16 -5.85 3.40
C ALA A 90 -3.37 -6.57 4.74
N MET A 91 -2.53 -7.56 5.06
CA MET A 91 -2.52 -8.22 6.37
C MET A 91 -2.11 -7.26 7.50
N VAL A 92 -1.15 -6.37 7.26
CA VAL A 92 -0.79 -5.30 8.21
C VAL A 92 -2.01 -4.44 8.51
N ILE A 93 -2.76 -4.01 7.50
CA ILE A 93 -3.96 -3.18 7.68
C ILE A 93 -5.07 -3.94 8.41
N PHE A 94 -5.27 -5.22 8.09
CA PHE A 94 -6.21 -6.07 8.82
C PHE A 94 -5.84 -6.17 10.31
N GLY A 95 -4.55 -6.38 10.64
CA GLY A 95 -4.05 -6.35 12.01
C GLY A 95 -4.26 -4.98 12.70
N THR A 96 -4.07 -3.88 11.98
CA THR A 96 -4.33 -2.54 12.51
C THR A 96 -5.81 -2.33 12.83
N ASN A 97 -6.74 -2.84 12.01
CA ASN A 97 -8.17 -2.84 12.32
C ASN A 97 -8.47 -3.63 13.60
N ILE A 98 -7.81 -4.80 13.79
CA ILE A 98 -7.95 -5.57 15.04
C ILE A 98 -7.54 -4.74 16.25
N TYR A 99 -6.41 -4.06 16.18
CA TYR A 99 -5.93 -3.24 17.30
C TYR A 99 -6.82 -2.05 17.60
N LEU A 100 -7.12 -1.23 16.58
CA LEU A 100 -7.83 0.04 16.78
C LEU A 100 -9.32 -0.15 17.07
N ILE A 101 -9.96 -1.13 16.42
CA ILE A 101 -11.43 -1.24 16.41
C ILE A 101 -11.89 -2.48 17.18
N TRP A 102 -11.36 -3.66 16.83
CA TRP A 102 -11.86 -4.95 17.34
C TRP A 102 -11.32 -5.32 18.72
N SER A 103 -10.20 -4.73 19.16
CA SER A 103 -9.62 -4.98 20.49
C SER A 103 -10.59 -4.69 21.64
N LYS A 104 -11.57 -3.82 21.41
CA LYS A 104 -12.65 -3.53 22.39
C LYS A 104 -13.58 -4.72 22.64
N TYR A 105 -13.62 -5.68 21.72
CA TYR A 105 -14.49 -6.86 21.74
C TYR A 105 -13.72 -8.17 21.95
N LEU A 106 -12.40 -8.12 21.97
CA LEU A 106 -11.49 -9.26 22.13
C LEU A 106 -10.74 -9.14 23.45
N SER A 107 -10.31 -10.29 24.00
CA SER A 107 -9.38 -10.25 25.13
C SER A 107 -8.02 -9.71 24.69
N GLU A 108 -7.29 -9.07 25.61
CA GLU A 108 -5.97 -8.49 25.32
C GLU A 108 -4.98 -9.58 24.84
N THR A 109 -5.01 -10.77 25.43
CA THR A 109 -4.18 -11.91 25.01
C THR A 109 -4.51 -12.38 23.60
N LEU A 110 -5.80 -12.46 23.23
CA LEU A 110 -6.20 -12.86 21.87
C LEU A 110 -5.80 -11.79 20.85
N THR A 111 -6.02 -10.52 21.18
CA THR A 111 -5.59 -9.38 20.34
C THR A 111 -4.09 -9.44 20.09
N TYR A 112 -3.29 -9.60 21.15
CA TYR A 112 -1.84 -9.76 21.05
C TYR A 112 -1.44 -10.93 20.17
N SER A 113 -2.00 -12.12 20.43
CA SER A 113 -1.65 -13.33 19.68
C SER A 113 -1.94 -13.21 18.18
N LEU A 114 -3.10 -12.64 17.81
CA LEU A 114 -3.46 -12.40 16.41
C LEU A 114 -2.52 -11.38 15.77
N MET A 115 -2.30 -10.26 16.43
CA MET A 115 -1.44 -9.20 15.91
C MET A 115 0.01 -9.64 15.78
N PHE A 116 0.55 -10.34 16.78
CA PHE A 116 1.91 -10.88 16.75
C PHE A 116 2.08 -11.86 15.60
N THR A 117 1.10 -12.76 15.40
CA THR A 117 1.11 -13.71 14.28
C THR A 117 1.11 -12.99 12.93
N PHE A 118 0.23 -12.00 12.75
CA PHE A 118 0.17 -11.23 11.50
C PHE A 118 1.42 -10.38 11.28
N TRP A 119 1.98 -9.82 12.34
CA TRP A 119 3.24 -9.09 12.28
C TRP A 119 4.39 -9.97 11.80
N VAL A 120 4.54 -11.19 12.36
CA VAL A 120 5.58 -12.14 11.94
C VAL A 120 5.41 -12.56 10.47
N ILE A 121 4.17 -12.90 10.06
CA ILE A 121 3.89 -13.27 8.66
C ILE A 121 4.16 -12.09 7.73
N ALA A 122 3.78 -10.87 8.12
CA ALA A 122 4.04 -9.67 7.34
C ALA A 122 5.54 -9.41 7.18
N ILE A 123 6.34 -9.55 8.24
CA ILE A 123 7.80 -9.43 8.19
C ILE A 123 8.38 -10.40 7.16
N ILE A 124 8.01 -11.68 7.25
CA ILE A 124 8.53 -12.71 6.34
C ILE A 124 8.14 -12.38 4.89
N GLY A 125 6.86 -12.07 4.65
CA GLY A 125 6.36 -11.78 3.31
C GLY A 125 6.97 -10.50 2.70
N VAL A 126 7.01 -9.42 3.49
CA VAL A 126 7.58 -8.14 3.04
C VAL A 126 9.07 -8.27 2.77
N THR A 127 9.82 -8.91 3.67
CA THR A 127 11.26 -9.14 3.50
C THR A 127 11.54 -9.97 2.26
N PHE A 128 10.80 -11.07 2.06
CA PHE A 128 10.92 -11.89 0.85
C PHE A 128 10.71 -11.06 -0.42
N PHE A 129 9.60 -10.32 -0.52
CA PHE A 129 9.32 -9.52 -1.72
C PHE A 129 10.31 -8.36 -1.90
N THR A 130 10.86 -7.81 -0.84
CA THR A 130 11.91 -6.78 -0.94
C THR A 130 13.15 -7.33 -1.58
N PHE A 131 13.69 -8.46 -1.08
CA PHE A 131 14.85 -9.09 -1.71
C PHE A 131 14.56 -9.55 -3.13
N TYR A 132 13.40 -10.15 -3.38
CA TYR A 132 13.01 -10.63 -4.70
C TYR A 132 12.92 -9.49 -5.73
N THR A 133 12.23 -8.40 -5.40
CA THR A 133 12.06 -7.27 -6.33
C THR A 133 13.36 -6.51 -6.53
N THR A 134 14.15 -6.29 -5.48
CA THR A 134 15.46 -5.61 -5.57
C THR A 134 16.44 -6.45 -6.36
N PHE A 135 16.52 -7.77 -6.12
CA PHE A 135 17.35 -8.67 -6.92
C PHE A 135 16.95 -8.65 -8.40
N ARG A 136 15.65 -8.68 -8.69
CA ARG A 136 15.14 -8.58 -10.06
C ARG A 136 15.51 -7.25 -10.73
N MET A 137 15.50 -6.14 -9.99
CA MET A 137 15.95 -4.83 -10.48
C MET A 137 17.45 -4.82 -10.79
N MET A 138 18.27 -5.53 -10.01
CA MET A 138 19.73 -5.63 -10.21
C MET A 138 20.13 -6.61 -11.32
N ARG A 139 19.28 -7.60 -11.61
CA ARG A 139 19.50 -8.63 -12.66
C ARG A 139 18.88 -8.19 -13.99
N VAL A 140 19.08 -6.97 -14.40
CA VAL A 140 18.61 -6.51 -15.72
C VAL A 140 19.58 -6.97 -16.80
N GLU A 141 19.11 -7.84 -17.69
CA GLU A 141 19.88 -8.30 -18.87
C GLU A 141 19.79 -7.30 -20.02
N GLU A 142 18.71 -6.50 -20.06
CA GLU A 142 18.49 -5.44 -21.02
C GLU A 142 18.04 -4.16 -20.30
N THR A 143 18.41 -2.98 -20.82
CA THR A 143 17.97 -1.70 -20.27
C THR A 143 16.44 -1.63 -20.24
N PRO A 144 15.82 -1.44 -19.07
CA PRO A 144 14.36 -1.39 -18.97
C PRO A 144 13.83 -0.21 -19.81
N ARG A 145 12.73 -0.45 -20.52
CA ARG A 145 12.06 0.64 -21.24
C ARG A 145 11.68 1.75 -20.25
N PRO A 146 11.89 3.04 -20.60
CA PRO A 146 11.61 4.14 -19.67
C PRO A 146 10.19 4.12 -19.08
N GLU A 147 9.18 3.62 -19.82
CA GLU A 147 7.80 3.51 -19.37
C GLU A 147 7.61 2.52 -18.21
N MET A 148 8.50 1.53 -18.08
CA MET A 148 8.48 0.53 -17.02
C MET A 148 9.05 1.06 -15.70
N ILE A 149 9.85 2.14 -15.74
CA ILE A 149 10.40 2.78 -14.55
C ILE A 149 9.38 3.79 -14.05
N ASN A 150 8.65 3.44 -13.00
CA ASN A 150 7.63 4.28 -12.37
C ASN A 150 7.55 4.03 -10.87
N PHE A 151 6.68 4.73 -10.18
CA PHE A 151 6.57 4.63 -8.72
C PHE A 151 6.12 3.26 -8.19
N SER A 152 5.67 2.31 -9.02
CA SER A 152 5.46 0.94 -8.53
C SER A 152 6.75 0.25 -8.05
N TRP A 153 7.92 0.73 -8.50
CA TRP A 153 9.22 0.21 -8.08
C TRP A 153 9.49 0.41 -6.59
N ILE A 154 8.91 1.46 -5.97
CA ILE A 154 9.07 1.73 -4.53
C ILE A 154 8.08 0.95 -3.65
N MET A 155 7.22 0.09 -4.19
CA MET A 155 6.21 -0.61 -3.39
C MET A 155 6.83 -1.55 -2.36
N ALA A 156 7.87 -2.30 -2.70
CA ALA A 156 8.54 -3.19 -1.75
C ALA A 156 9.26 -2.43 -0.62
N PRO A 157 10.03 -1.35 -0.89
CA PRO A 157 10.53 -0.45 0.14
C PRO A 157 9.44 0.08 1.08
N ILE A 158 8.36 0.59 0.52
CA ILE A 158 7.22 1.13 1.28
C ILE A 158 6.57 0.06 2.16
N ALA A 159 6.50 -1.17 1.69
CA ALA A 159 5.96 -2.28 2.46
C ALA A 159 6.78 -2.57 3.73
N ASN A 160 8.12 -2.44 3.68
CA ASN A 160 8.96 -2.54 4.88
C ASN A 160 8.63 -1.44 5.89
N MET A 161 8.41 -0.21 5.42
CA MET A 161 7.99 0.89 6.29
C MET A 161 6.60 0.64 6.87
N ALA A 162 5.69 0.03 6.09
CA ALA A 162 4.31 -0.25 6.51
C ALA A 162 4.22 -1.28 7.64
N VAL A 163 5.22 -2.15 7.82
CA VAL A 163 5.26 -3.10 8.96
C VAL A 163 5.16 -2.38 10.28
N SER A 164 5.67 -1.15 10.41
CA SER A 164 5.57 -0.34 11.62
C SER A 164 4.13 -0.03 12.04
N LEU A 165 3.16 -0.02 11.11
CA LEU A 165 1.74 0.22 11.43
C LEU A 165 1.15 -0.86 12.34
N ILE A 166 1.55 -2.11 12.18
CA ILE A 166 1.17 -3.21 13.09
C ILE A 166 2.24 -3.44 14.16
N GLY A 167 3.50 -3.19 13.83
CA GLY A 167 4.63 -3.47 14.69
C GLY A 167 4.70 -2.58 15.94
N ASN A 168 4.32 -1.30 15.84
CA ASN A 168 4.27 -0.42 17.01
C ASN A 168 3.14 -0.79 17.97
N PRO A 169 1.88 -1.06 17.53
CA PRO A 169 0.87 -1.65 18.39
C PRO A 169 1.27 -3.00 19.00
N VAL A 170 1.95 -3.88 18.26
CA VAL A 170 2.49 -5.13 18.81
C VAL A 170 3.49 -4.83 19.92
N LEU A 171 4.34 -3.81 19.75
CA LEU A 171 5.27 -3.39 20.79
C LEU A 171 4.55 -2.88 22.04
N GLU A 172 3.51 -2.05 21.91
CA GLU A 172 2.70 -1.55 23.04
C GLU A 172 2.08 -2.72 23.84
N LEU A 173 1.52 -3.71 23.15
CA LEU A 173 1.00 -4.93 23.81
C LEU A 173 2.11 -5.82 24.39
N THR A 174 3.28 -5.88 23.73
CA THR A 174 4.43 -6.63 24.26
C THR A 174 4.96 -6.01 25.55
N MET A 175 5.00 -4.70 25.66
CA MET A 175 5.40 -3.99 26.88
C MET A 175 4.50 -4.37 28.06
N LYS A 176 3.20 -4.54 27.81
CA LYS A 176 2.22 -4.92 28.84
C LYS A 176 2.29 -6.40 29.23
N LEU A 177 2.41 -7.29 28.25
CA LEU A 177 2.23 -8.74 28.44
C LEU A 177 3.55 -9.51 28.53
N HIS A 178 4.60 -9.06 27.86
CA HIS A 178 5.87 -9.76 27.66
C HIS A 178 7.06 -8.80 27.63
N SER A 179 7.28 -8.01 28.68
CA SER A 179 8.24 -6.90 28.72
C SER A 179 9.68 -7.27 28.29
N SER A 180 10.12 -8.51 28.50
CA SER A 180 11.45 -9.00 28.11
C SER A 180 11.71 -8.96 26.58
N TRP A 181 10.67 -8.95 25.75
CA TRP A 181 10.79 -8.93 24.28
C TRP A 181 10.67 -7.53 23.68
N SER A 182 10.28 -6.53 24.47
CA SER A 182 9.91 -5.19 23.98
C SER A 182 11.03 -4.54 23.18
N VAL A 183 12.27 -4.56 23.67
CA VAL A 183 13.41 -3.97 22.96
C VAL A 183 13.67 -4.70 21.64
N SER A 184 13.51 -6.03 21.60
CA SER A 184 13.70 -6.80 20.36
C SER A 184 12.65 -6.45 19.30
N VAL A 185 11.39 -6.25 19.71
CA VAL A 185 10.30 -5.81 18.79
C VAL A 185 10.58 -4.40 18.29
N LEU A 186 11.00 -3.46 19.15
CA LEU A 186 11.38 -2.12 18.74
C LEU A 186 12.52 -2.14 17.71
N LEU A 187 13.59 -2.90 17.97
CA LEU A 187 14.73 -3.01 17.07
C LEU A 187 14.33 -3.61 15.71
N MET A 188 13.50 -4.65 15.71
CA MET A 188 13.01 -5.27 14.47
C MET A 188 12.19 -4.28 13.63
N ASN A 189 11.24 -3.56 14.24
CA ASN A 189 10.42 -2.57 13.55
C ASN A 189 11.28 -1.43 12.98
N THR A 190 12.24 -0.94 13.76
CA THR A 190 13.13 0.15 13.36
C THR A 190 14.09 -0.28 12.25
N ALA A 191 14.62 -1.52 12.32
CA ALA A 191 15.49 -2.06 11.29
C ALA A 191 14.76 -2.22 9.95
N LEU A 192 13.54 -2.78 9.95
CA LEU A 192 12.71 -2.90 8.74
C LEU A 192 12.33 -1.54 8.17
N PHE A 193 11.97 -0.59 9.04
CA PHE A 193 11.76 0.79 8.63
C PHE A 193 13.00 1.37 7.94
N GLY A 194 14.20 1.19 8.52
CA GLY A 194 15.47 1.66 7.95
C GLY A 194 15.74 1.05 6.56
N VAL A 195 15.57 -0.27 6.41
CA VAL A 195 15.69 -0.94 5.09
C VAL A 195 14.74 -0.30 4.07
N GLY A 196 13.47 -0.15 4.43
CA GLY A 196 12.47 0.45 3.56
C GLY A 196 12.79 1.90 3.20
N PHE A 197 13.16 2.71 4.17
CA PHE A 197 13.43 4.13 4.01
C PHE A 197 14.62 4.42 3.08
N PHE A 198 15.75 3.73 3.28
CA PHE A 198 16.91 3.93 2.41
C PHE A 198 16.69 3.40 0.99
N LEU A 199 16.08 2.23 0.84
CA LEU A 199 15.72 1.71 -0.48
C LEU A 199 14.72 2.63 -1.19
N PHE A 200 13.74 3.20 -0.46
CA PHE A 200 12.82 4.19 -1.00
C PHE A 200 13.56 5.40 -1.56
N ILE A 201 14.52 5.97 -0.83
CA ILE A 201 15.31 7.13 -1.30
C ILE A 201 16.06 6.78 -2.60
N PHE A 202 16.79 5.66 -2.62
CA PHE A 202 17.59 5.28 -3.79
C PHE A 202 16.74 4.99 -5.02
N ILE A 203 15.65 4.23 -4.86
CA ILE A 203 14.80 3.86 -5.99
C ILE A 203 13.98 5.07 -6.47
N SER A 204 13.53 5.94 -5.56
CA SER A 204 12.85 7.19 -5.93
C SER A 204 13.74 8.10 -6.76
N ALA A 205 15.04 8.20 -6.43
CA ALA A 205 15.99 8.98 -7.23
C ALA A 205 16.05 8.50 -8.68
N ILE A 206 16.06 7.17 -8.90
CA ILE A 206 16.02 6.57 -10.24
C ILE A 206 14.73 6.95 -10.97
N VAL A 207 13.58 6.88 -10.29
CA VAL A 207 12.28 7.26 -10.87
C VAL A 207 12.26 8.76 -11.21
N PHE A 208 12.82 9.63 -10.38
CA PHE A 208 12.90 11.06 -10.66
C PHE A 208 13.83 11.37 -11.85
N VAL A 209 14.99 10.71 -11.95
CA VAL A 209 15.88 10.83 -13.12
C VAL A 209 15.14 10.44 -14.41
N ARG A 210 14.36 9.35 -14.37
CA ARG A 210 13.51 8.96 -15.50
C ARG A 210 12.49 10.05 -15.84
N LEU A 211 11.78 10.61 -14.84
CA LEU A 211 10.77 11.65 -15.07
C LEU A 211 11.36 12.96 -15.61
N ALA A 212 12.61 13.28 -15.23
CA ALA A 212 13.30 14.46 -15.72
C ALA A 212 13.78 14.33 -17.19
N ASN A 213 14.08 13.09 -17.64
CA ASN A 213 14.69 12.87 -18.93
C ASN A 213 13.74 12.30 -19.99
N HIS A 214 12.53 11.89 -19.61
CA HIS A 214 11.58 11.26 -20.54
C HIS A 214 10.15 11.81 -20.32
N PRO A 215 9.26 11.74 -21.32
CA PRO A 215 7.86 12.13 -21.19
C PRO A 215 7.16 11.46 -20.02
N LEU A 216 6.05 12.03 -19.54
CA LEU A 216 5.21 11.42 -18.54
C LEU A 216 4.80 10.00 -18.96
N PRO A 217 4.68 9.07 -18.02
CA PRO A 217 4.26 7.71 -18.32
C PRO A 217 2.82 7.67 -18.85
N PRO A 218 2.39 6.54 -19.45
CA PRO A 218 1.04 6.36 -19.97
C PRO A 218 -0.06 6.71 -18.96
N ALA A 219 -1.22 7.18 -19.45
CA ALA A 219 -2.32 7.68 -18.63
C ALA A 219 -2.82 6.71 -17.56
N ASP A 220 -2.84 5.41 -17.86
CA ASP A 220 -3.26 4.34 -16.97
C ASP A 220 -2.31 4.10 -15.79
N THR A 221 -1.05 4.55 -15.89
CA THR A 221 -0.03 4.44 -14.83
C THR A 221 0.09 5.72 -13.98
N ILE A 222 -0.55 6.82 -14.36
CA ILE A 222 -0.53 8.08 -13.59
C ILE A 222 -0.92 7.89 -12.12
N PRO A 223 -1.91 7.06 -11.75
CA PRO A 223 -2.23 6.83 -10.34
C PRO A 223 -1.04 6.34 -9.50
N SER A 224 -0.03 5.70 -10.11
CA SER A 224 1.15 5.24 -9.38
C SER A 224 1.97 6.36 -8.72
N PHE A 225 1.82 7.62 -9.16
CA PHE A 225 2.41 8.77 -8.47
C PHE A 225 1.93 8.89 -7.03
N GLY A 226 0.69 8.45 -6.75
CA GLY A 226 0.16 8.37 -5.40
C GLY A 226 1.02 7.51 -4.47
N ILE A 227 1.64 6.44 -4.96
CA ILE A 227 2.46 5.52 -4.16
C ILE A 227 3.59 6.27 -3.44
N PHE A 228 4.14 7.33 -4.05
CA PHE A 228 5.19 8.15 -3.46
C PHE A 228 4.75 8.82 -2.16
N LEU A 229 3.48 9.23 -2.06
CA LEU A 229 2.92 9.86 -0.86
C LEU A 229 2.86 8.90 0.34
N SER A 230 2.67 7.60 0.11
CA SER A 230 2.60 6.62 1.20
C SER A 230 3.90 6.51 1.99
N ALA A 231 5.05 6.67 1.34
CA ALA A 231 6.33 6.62 2.02
C ALA A 231 6.46 7.74 3.07
N VAL A 232 5.99 8.94 2.75
CA VAL A 232 5.94 10.07 3.69
C VAL A 232 5.01 9.77 4.86
N GLY A 233 3.77 9.31 4.56
CA GLY A 233 2.80 8.97 5.59
C GLY A 233 3.29 7.91 6.57
N LEU A 234 3.92 6.87 6.04
CA LEU A 234 4.49 5.78 6.83
C LEU A 234 5.73 6.21 7.62
N ALA A 235 6.62 7.05 7.02
CA ALA A 235 7.80 7.55 7.71
C ALA A 235 7.42 8.40 8.92
N VAL A 236 6.51 9.36 8.74
CA VAL A 236 6.04 10.23 9.83
C VAL A 236 5.40 9.40 10.95
N SER A 237 4.48 8.46 10.59
CA SER A 237 3.83 7.60 11.58
C SER A 237 4.84 6.73 12.33
N ALA A 238 5.78 6.11 11.62
CA ALA A 238 6.79 5.24 12.23
C ALA A 238 7.70 6.01 13.19
N ILE A 239 8.15 7.23 12.83
CA ILE A 239 9.02 8.04 13.65
C ILE A 239 8.30 8.47 14.95
N ILE A 240 7.06 8.96 14.85
CA ILE A 240 6.27 9.39 16.01
C ILE A 240 6.03 8.20 16.96
N ASP A 241 5.51 7.08 16.44
CA ASP A 241 5.16 5.92 17.26
C ASP A 241 6.40 5.25 17.86
N ALA A 242 7.48 5.06 17.07
CA ALA A 242 8.70 4.43 17.56
C ALA A 242 9.39 5.30 18.62
N SER A 243 9.41 6.64 18.46
CA SER A 243 10.00 7.52 19.47
C SER A 243 9.20 7.52 20.77
N LYS A 244 7.86 7.51 20.69
CA LYS A 244 6.98 7.36 21.85
C LYS A 244 7.26 6.05 22.59
N ASN A 245 7.25 4.93 21.88
CA ASN A 245 7.52 3.62 22.46
C ASN A 245 8.95 3.53 23.06
N ALA A 246 9.95 4.12 22.40
CA ALA A 246 11.32 4.18 22.91
C ALA A 246 11.42 5.04 24.19
N GLN A 247 10.63 6.10 24.29
CA GLN A 247 10.53 6.90 25.52
C GLN A 247 9.87 6.11 26.64
N GLU A 248 8.79 5.40 26.38
CA GLU A 248 8.12 4.53 27.36
C GLU A 248 9.02 3.39 27.85
N LEU A 249 9.96 2.92 27.01
CA LEU A 249 11.00 1.96 27.39
C LEU A 249 12.21 2.59 28.14
N GLY A 250 12.21 3.91 28.34
CA GLY A 250 13.32 4.62 28.97
C GLY A 250 14.58 4.75 28.10
N LEU A 251 14.48 4.48 26.79
CA LEU A 251 15.60 4.59 25.85
C LEU A 251 15.79 6.02 25.31
N LEU A 252 14.74 6.85 25.37
CA LEU A 252 14.76 8.26 24.99
C LEU A 252 14.25 9.12 26.13
N ALA A 253 14.90 10.28 26.32
CA ALA A 253 14.46 11.25 27.33
C ALA A 253 13.22 12.06 26.88
N SER A 254 13.13 12.39 25.59
CA SER A 254 11.97 13.08 24.99
C SER A 254 11.75 12.68 23.53
N THR A 255 10.56 12.99 23.00
CA THR A 255 10.20 12.77 21.60
C THR A 255 10.31 14.05 20.75
N ASP A 256 10.75 15.18 21.31
CA ASP A 256 10.67 16.50 20.67
C ASP A 256 11.41 16.57 19.34
N LEU A 257 12.65 16.08 19.31
CA LEU A 257 13.45 16.05 18.07
C LEU A 257 12.82 15.15 17.01
N ALA A 258 12.29 13.98 17.40
CA ALA A 258 11.62 13.07 16.49
C ALA A 258 10.34 13.71 15.92
N ASN A 259 9.58 14.42 16.73
CA ASN A 259 8.38 15.15 16.29
C ASN A 259 8.74 16.28 15.31
N LEU A 260 9.83 17.03 15.52
CA LEU A 260 10.30 18.05 14.57
C LEU A 260 10.73 17.41 13.24
N ILE A 261 11.48 16.32 13.26
CA ILE A 261 11.85 15.56 12.05
C ILE A 261 10.59 15.08 11.33
N ALA A 262 9.59 14.57 12.06
CA ALA A 262 8.31 14.14 11.50
C ALA A 262 7.59 15.28 10.75
N VAL A 263 7.61 16.52 11.31
CA VAL A 263 7.03 17.71 10.63
C VAL A 263 7.75 18.04 9.33
N VAL A 264 9.08 17.95 9.30
CA VAL A 264 9.88 18.20 8.08
C VAL A 264 9.49 17.20 6.97
N ILE A 265 9.38 15.92 7.32
CA ILE A 265 8.98 14.88 6.38
C ILE A 265 7.50 15.05 5.97
N TRP A 266 6.63 15.38 6.90
CA TRP A 266 5.21 15.66 6.62
C TRP A 266 5.03 16.83 5.65
N GLY A 267 5.82 17.91 5.82
CA GLY A 267 5.82 19.07 4.92
C GLY A 267 6.17 18.70 3.48
N PHE A 268 7.08 17.74 3.28
CA PHE A 268 7.36 17.21 1.94
C PHE A 268 6.13 16.54 1.32
N GLY A 269 5.28 15.91 2.13
CA GLY A 269 4.02 15.34 1.68
C GLY A 269 3.04 16.38 1.09
N ILE A 270 3.05 17.62 1.58
CA ILE A 270 2.25 18.72 1.01
C ILE A 270 2.65 18.97 -0.45
N TRP A 271 3.97 19.03 -0.72
CA TRP A 271 4.49 19.16 -2.08
C TRP A 271 4.07 17.97 -2.97
N ILE A 272 4.13 16.74 -2.44
CA ILE A 272 3.72 15.53 -3.19
C ILE A 272 2.24 15.58 -3.53
N VAL A 273 1.36 15.96 -2.61
CA VAL A 273 -0.08 16.14 -2.89
C VAL A 273 -0.29 17.16 -4.00
N GLY A 274 0.45 18.28 -3.96
CA GLY A 274 0.40 19.31 -4.99
C GLY A 274 0.80 18.79 -6.38
N ILE A 275 1.94 18.10 -6.48
CA ILE A 275 2.44 17.59 -7.76
C ILE A 275 1.57 16.47 -8.34
N ILE A 276 1.06 15.56 -7.49
CA ILE A 276 0.10 14.53 -7.91
C ILE A 276 -1.17 15.19 -8.48
N THR A 277 -1.68 16.22 -7.80
CA THR A 277 -2.87 16.95 -8.25
C THR A 277 -2.63 17.62 -9.61
N ILE A 278 -1.50 18.32 -9.76
CA ILE A 278 -1.14 18.98 -11.02
C ILE A 278 -1.06 17.99 -12.18
N ILE A 279 -0.34 16.86 -11.98
CA ILE A 279 -0.15 15.83 -13.01
C ILE A 279 -1.49 15.16 -13.35
N SER A 280 -2.31 14.84 -12.33
CA SER A 280 -3.63 14.22 -12.53
C SER A 280 -4.58 15.16 -13.29
N VAL A 281 -4.66 16.44 -12.93
CA VAL A 281 -5.48 17.43 -13.63
C VAL A 281 -4.98 17.65 -15.05
N HIS A 282 -3.66 17.72 -15.26
CA HIS A 282 -3.08 17.83 -16.61
C HIS A 282 -3.49 16.64 -17.48
N GLN A 283 -3.43 15.41 -16.96
CA GLN A 283 -3.82 14.22 -17.71
C GLN A 283 -5.33 14.14 -17.96
N LEU A 284 -6.15 14.54 -16.97
CA LEU A 284 -7.60 14.63 -17.13
C LEU A 284 -8.00 15.59 -18.28
N ARG A 285 -7.30 16.73 -18.42
CA ARG A 285 -7.51 17.69 -19.52
C ARG A 285 -7.04 17.16 -20.87
N LYS A 286 -6.07 16.24 -20.92
CA LYS A 286 -5.54 15.65 -22.16
C LYS A 286 -6.34 14.48 -22.72
N GLY A 287 -7.24 13.89 -22.00
CA GLY A 287 -8.02 12.74 -22.49
C GLY A 287 -8.48 11.77 -21.38
N GLY A 288 -8.25 12.14 -20.14
CA GLY A 288 -8.67 11.38 -18.98
C GLY A 288 -7.63 10.39 -18.47
N ILE A 289 -7.94 9.80 -17.31
CA ILE A 289 -7.20 8.70 -16.70
C ILE A 289 -8.13 7.48 -16.72
N PRO A 290 -7.86 6.46 -17.56
CA PRO A 290 -8.72 5.29 -17.65
C PRO A 290 -8.78 4.58 -16.28
N PHE A 291 -9.98 4.09 -15.94
CA PHE A 291 -10.15 3.37 -14.69
C PHE A 291 -9.50 1.98 -14.76
N SER A 292 -8.68 1.68 -13.79
CA SER A 292 -8.04 0.38 -13.57
C SER A 292 -7.85 0.15 -12.07
N MET A 293 -7.43 -1.06 -11.67
CA MET A 293 -7.02 -1.34 -10.29
C MET A 293 -5.88 -0.43 -9.80
N GLY A 294 -5.15 0.21 -10.71
CA GLY A 294 -4.14 1.23 -10.42
C GLY A 294 -4.69 2.45 -9.66
N TRP A 295 -5.98 2.78 -9.75
CA TRP A 295 -6.59 3.89 -9.00
C TRP A 295 -6.50 3.72 -7.48
N TRP A 296 -6.37 2.49 -6.99
CA TRP A 296 -6.12 2.24 -5.56
C TRP A 296 -4.77 2.78 -5.09
N ALA A 297 -3.86 3.09 -6.00
CA ALA A 297 -2.62 3.79 -5.71
C ALA A 297 -2.81 5.28 -5.32
N TYR A 298 -3.97 5.87 -5.53
CA TYR A 298 -4.34 7.15 -4.91
C TYR A 298 -4.88 6.95 -3.49
N ILE A 299 -5.59 5.85 -3.21
CA ILE A 299 -6.39 5.68 -2.00
C ILE A 299 -5.52 5.34 -0.79
N PHE A 300 -4.80 4.20 -0.82
CA PHE A 300 -3.98 3.79 0.31
C PHE A 300 -2.88 4.82 0.66
N PRO A 301 -2.14 5.38 -0.31
CA PRO A 301 -1.16 6.42 -0.02
C PRO A 301 -1.74 7.67 0.62
N LEU A 302 -2.88 8.14 0.12
CA LEU A 302 -3.56 9.28 0.73
C LEU A 302 -4.08 8.94 2.13
N ALA A 303 -4.55 7.70 2.37
CA ALA A 303 -4.94 7.24 3.68
C ALA A 303 -3.74 7.24 4.66
N ALA A 304 -2.58 6.73 4.24
CA ALA A 304 -1.37 6.75 5.06
C ALA A 304 -0.92 8.18 5.40
N TYR A 305 -1.01 9.09 4.43
CA TYR A 305 -0.66 10.50 4.66
C TYR A 305 -1.70 11.24 5.51
N THR A 306 -2.98 10.93 5.36
CA THR A 306 -4.04 11.47 6.23
C THR A 306 -3.88 10.98 7.66
N LEU A 307 -3.58 9.69 7.86
CA LEU A 307 -3.34 9.12 9.19
C LEU A 307 -2.14 9.78 9.88
N CYS A 308 -1.03 9.99 9.18
CA CYS A 308 0.11 10.69 9.76
C CYS A 308 -0.21 12.17 10.04
N SER A 309 -1.05 12.81 9.22
CA SER A 309 -1.52 14.18 9.46
C SER A 309 -2.39 14.28 10.71
N GLN A 310 -3.19 13.25 11.04
CA GLN A 310 -3.89 13.16 12.33
C GLN A 310 -2.90 13.11 13.50
N LYS A 311 -1.82 12.33 13.37
CA LYS A 311 -0.76 12.26 14.41
C LYS A 311 -0.04 13.60 14.57
N ILE A 312 0.30 14.28 13.46
CA ILE A 312 0.86 15.64 13.50
C ILE A 312 -0.13 16.62 14.17
N ALA A 313 -1.41 16.55 13.85
CA ALA A 313 -2.43 17.39 14.48
C ALA A 313 -2.63 17.08 15.97
N ALA A 314 -2.38 15.85 16.41
CA ALA A 314 -2.42 15.47 17.82
C ALA A 314 -1.19 16.00 18.61
N VAL A 315 0.00 16.03 17.98
CA VAL A 315 1.22 16.56 18.59
C VAL A 315 1.25 18.11 18.55
N PHE A 316 0.87 18.69 17.40
CA PHE A 316 0.88 20.12 17.14
C PHE A 316 -0.56 20.61 16.89
N VAL A 317 -1.31 20.83 17.96
CA VAL A 317 -2.73 21.20 17.91
C VAL A 317 -2.88 22.64 17.41
N THR A 318 -3.16 22.80 16.13
CA THR A 318 -3.40 24.12 15.50
C THR A 318 -4.58 24.05 14.52
N PRO A 319 -5.28 25.17 14.24
CA PRO A 319 -6.32 25.21 13.20
C PRO A 319 -5.79 24.77 11.82
N LEU A 320 -4.50 25.04 11.51
CA LEU A 320 -3.87 24.67 10.26
C LEU A 320 -3.75 23.14 10.13
N THR A 321 -3.18 22.46 11.13
CA THR A 321 -2.98 21.00 11.11
C THR A 321 -4.29 20.25 11.11
N THR A 322 -5.26 20.68 11.93
CA THR A 322 -6.60 20.08 12.01
C THR A 322 -7.38 20.31 10.72
N GLY A 323 -7.40 21.55 10.19
CA GLY A 323 -8.09 21.89 8.95
C GLY A 323 -7.51 21.17 7.73
N TYR A 324 -6.17 21.07 7.64
CA TYR A 324 -5.53 20.34 6.56
C TYR A 324 -5.86 18.84 6.62
N THR A 325 -5.83 18.26 7.81
CA THR A 325 -6.20 16.84 8.00
C THR A 325 -7.67 16.57 7.65
N ALA A 326 -8.59 17.49 8.01
CA ALA A 326 -10.00 17.41 7.62
C ALA A 326 -10.17 17.46 6.10
N PHE A 327 -9.46 18.36 5.42
CA PHE A 327 -9.44 18.44 3.96
C PHE A 327 -8.97 17.12 3.33
N LEU A 328 -7.86 16.55 3.81
CA LEU A 328 -7.36 15.27 3.32
C LEU A 328 -8.36 14.12 3.54
N THR A 329 -9.05 14.12 4.68
CA THR A 329 -10.07 13.10 5.00
C THR A 329 -11.25 13.16 4.03
N VAL A 330 -11.75 14.37 3.74
CA VAL A 330 -12.84 14.56 2.76
C VAL A 330 -12.40 14.16 1.35
N LEU A 331 -11.21 14.58 0.94
CA LEU A 331 -10.64 14.21 -0.35
C LEU A 331 -10.50 12.69 -0.49
N LEU A 332 -9.96 12.03 0.53
CA LEU A 332 -9.83 10.58 0.58
C LEU A 332 -11.17 9.87 0.49
N ALA A 333 -12.17 10.30 1.26
CA ALA A 333 -13.51 9.71 1.24
C ALA A 333 -14.15 9.83 -0.15
N PHE A 334 -14.05 11.00 -0.79
CA PHE A 334 -14.54 11.22 -2.15
C PHE A 334 -13.87 10.29 -3.18
N LEU A 335 -12.54 10.25 -3.17
CA LEU A 335 -11.77 9.39 -4.08
C LEU A 335 -12.03 7.90 -3.81
N TRP A 336 -12.21 7.51 -2.54
CA TRP A 336 -12.54 6.14 -2.18
C TRP A 336 -13.90 5.73 -2.73
N VAL A 337 -14.95 6.56 -2.55
CA VAL A 337 -16.30 6.27 -3.08
C VAL A 337 -16.25 6.09 -4.59
N TYR A 338 -15.58 6.99 -5.31
CA TYR A 338 -15.42 6.90 -6.77
C TYR A 338 -14.71 5.62 -7.18
N THR A 339 -13.56 5.33 -6.54
CA THR A 339 -12.73 4.16 -6.87
C THR A 339 -13.43 2.85 -6.52
N PHE A 340 -14.07 2.79 -5.36
CA PHE A 340 -14.79 1.59 -4.90
C PHE A 340 -16.00 1.29 -5.79
N ALA A 341 -16.80 2.30 -6.14
CA ALA A 341 -17.95 2.12 -7.03
C ALA A 341 -17.54 1.58 -8.41
N ASN A 342 -16.46 2.12 -9.00
CA ASN A 342 -15.95 1.62 -10.28
C ASN A 342 -15.32 0.23 -10.16
N THR A 343 -14.65 -0.08 -9.05
CA THR A 343 -14.12 -1.42 -8.77
C THR A 343 -15.25 -2.44 -8.66
N ALA A 344 -16.32 -2.13 -7.91
CA ALA A 344 -17.49 -2.99 -7.77
C ALA A 344 -18.17 -3.25 -9.13
N ARG A 345 -18.41 -2.19 -9.92
CA ARG A 345 -18.96 -2.32 -11.27
C ARG A 345 -18.07 -3.17 -12.18
N GLY A 346 -16.76 -2.98 -12.14
CA GLY A 346 -15.79 -3.73 -12.93
C GLY A 346 -15.68 -5.19 -12.49
N ALA A 347 -15.83 -5.48 -11.19
CA ALA A 347 -15.85 -6.83 -10.64
C ALA A 347 -17.11 -7.59 -11.08
N VAL A 348 -18.30 -7.00 -10.90
CA VAL A 348 -19.58 -7.61 -11.27
C VAL A 348 -19.66 -7.85 -12.79
N SER A 349 -19.15 -6.90 -13.60
CA SER A 349 -19.12 -7.08 -15.08
C SER A 349 -18.03 -8.03 -15.57
N GLY A 350 -17.13 -8.48 -14.70
CA GLY A 350 -15.98 -9.32 -15.03
C GLY A 350 -14.89 -8.61 -15.84
N LYS A 351 -15.00 -7.30 -16.05
CA LYS A 351 -14.02 -6.51 -16.84
C LYS A 351 -12.65 -6.42 -16.17
N LEU A 352 -12.57 -6.55 -14.86
CA LEU A 352 -11.31 -6.53 -14.10
C LEU A 352 -10.61 -7.89 -13.99
N PHE A 353 -11.21 -8.96 -14.55
CA PHE A 353 -10.68 -10.33 -14.53
C PHE A 353 -10.36 -10.83 -15.93
N VAL A 354 -9.63 -10.03 -16.71
CA VAL A 354 -9.30 -10.31 -18.10
C VAL A 354 -7.78 -10.49 -18.24
N GLY A 355 -7.38 -11.47 -19.02
CA GLY A 355 -5.96 -11.72 -19.30
C GLY A 355 -5.74 -12.57 -20.55
N THR A 356 -4.48 -12.75 -20.93
CA THR A 356 -4.06 -13.56 -22.06
C THR A 356 -3.80 -15.01 -21.60
N PRO A 357 -4.37 -16.03 -22.26
CA PRO A 357 -4.04 -17.43 -22.01
C PRO A 357 -2.56 -17.71 -22.25
N ILE A 358 -1.96 -18.60 -21.46
CA ILE A 358 -0.64 -19.15 -21.75
C ILE A 358 -0.82 -20.20 -22.83
N LEU A 359 -0.25 -19.96 -24.02
CA LEU A 359 -0.31 -20.90 -25.15
C LEU A 359 0.60 -22.09 -24.87
N LYS A 360 0.12 -23.29 -25.16
CA LYS A 360 0.95 -24.52 -25.21
C LYS A 360 1.92 -24.42 -26.39
N ASP A 361 3.08 -25.07 -26.30
CA ASP A 361 4.13 -24.98 -27.33
C ASP A 361 3.63 -25.34 -28.72
N SER A 362 2.73 -26.31 -28.85
CA SER A 362 2.04 -26.66 -30.11
C SER A 362 1.17 -25.57 -30.71
N GLN A 363 0.81 -24.55 -29.92
CA GLN A 363 0.00 -23.40 -30.35
C GLN A 363 0.86 -22.15 -30.63
N ARG A 364 2.11 -22.13 -30.15
CA ARG A 364 3.03 -21.00 -30.36
C ARG A 364 3.44 -20.87 -31.83
N GLU A 365 3.62 -21.98 -32.52
CA GLU A 365 3.94 -21.98 -33.98
C GLU A 365 2.80 -21.43 -34.84
N LYS A 366 1.54 -21.60 -34.38
CA LYS A 366 0.35 -21.14 -35.10
C LYS A 366 0.03 -19.65 -34.93
N TYR A 367 0.60 -19.01 -33.87
CA TYR A 367 0.35 -17.61 -33.54
C TYR A 367 1.66 -16.87 -33.13
N PRO A 368 2.60 -16.62 -34.05
CA PRO A 368 3.87 -15.98 -33.74
C PRO A 368 3.75 -14.56 -33.16
N SER A 369 2.67 -13.84 -33.51
CA SER A 369 2.35 -12.52 -32.99
C SER A 369 1.91 -12.51 -31.53
N ALA A 370 1.36 -13.60 -31.02
CA ALA A 370 0.95 -13.74 -29.62
C ALA A 370 2.17 -13.92 -28.68
N CYS A 371 3.27 -14.49 -29.16
CA CYS A 371 4.52 -14.60 -28.40
C CYS A 371 5.20 -13.26 -28.13
N LYS A 372 5.06 -12.28 -29.03
CA LYS A 372 5.57 -10.91 -28.83
C LYS A 372 4.72 -10.12 -27.81
N ALA A 373 3.46 -10.52 -27.62
CA ALA A 373 2.54 -9.91 -26.65
C ALA A 373 2.80 -10.34 -25.19
N ASP A 374 3.41 -11.52 -24.97
CA ASP A 374 3.65 -12.06 -23.60
C ASP A 374 4.64 -11.22 -22.78
N TYR A 375 5.52 -10.45 -23.44
CA TYR A 375 6.48 -9.56 -22.77
C TYR A 375 6.12 -8.07 -22.85
N GLY A 376 5.09 -7.69 -23.61
CA GLY A 376 4.81 -6.28 -23.95
C GLY A 376 3.43 -5.73 -23.60
N GLN A 377 2.48 -6.56 -23.16
CA GLN A 377 1.17 -6.06 -22.77
C GLN A 377 0.99 -6.15 -21.25
N SER A 378 0.81 -4.98 -20.64
CA SER A 378 0.43 -4.79 -19.24
C SER A 378 -0.82 -5.63 -18.90
N ALA A 379 -0.93 -6.08 -17.66
CA ALA A 379 -2.15 -6.64 -17.08
C ALA A 379 -3.34 -5.64 -17.03
N PHE A 380 -3.19 -4.50 -17.72
CA PHE A 380 -4.19 -3.46 -17.87
C PHE A 380 -4.59 -3.40 -19.34
N PRO A 381 -5.87 -3.55 -19.68
CA PRO A 381 -6.33 -3.47 -21.05
C PRO A 381 -6.07 -2.07 -21.60
N LEU A 382 -5.19 -1.97 -22.59
CA LEU A 382 -5.13 -0.81 -23.47
C LEU A 382 -6.35 -0.85 -24.39
N LYS A 383 -7.24 0.12 -24.23
CA LYS A 383 -8.48 0.54 -24.90
C LYS A 383 -9.77 0.02 -24.28
#